data_b5a181f45997179f1617d1a1e7619dae
#
_entry.id   b5a181f45997179f1617d1a1e7619dae
#
_cell.length_a   1.000
_cell.length_b   1.000
_cell.length_c   1.000
_cell.angle_alpha   90.00
_cell.angle_beta   90.00
_cell.angle_gamma   90.00
#
_symmetry.space_group_name_H-M   'P 1'
#
loop_
_entity.id
_entity.type
_entity.pdbx_description
1 polymer ?
#
loop_
_entity_poly.entity_id
_entity_poly.type
_entity_poly.pdbx_seq_one_letter_code
_entity_poly.pdbx_strand_id
1 'polypeptide(L)'
;LSVMWRDKQIEYTRLVTTCNHGAHYQPFWELTRAALVYAIKIIVAPADKTGASGSFDVQIERLLNQYRALSAFPENKDVLTQLKARGIATGILSNADPAMLNLAVKSAGLDGLLDHIISVDAIRKFKTHPEAYALGEQATVLPAHQIAFVSCNSWDALAATWYGYQTLWVNRYQLPFEELGTQPTRTGSSLRDVLDFFPS
;
A
#
# COMPACT_ATOMS: atom_id res chain seq x y z
N LEU A 1 12.46 -13.70 -5.30
CA LEU A 1 11.02 -13.95 -5.20
C LEU A 1 10.27 -12.67 -4.81
N SER A 2 10.59 -12.04 -3.67
CA SER A 2 9.81 -10.92 -3.11
C SER A 2 9.65 -9.73 -4.07
N VAL A 3 10.70 -9.30 -4.74
CA VAL A 3 10.66 -8.21 -5.72
C VAL A 3 9.71 -8.56 -6.87
N MET A 4 9.90 -9.72 -7.51
CA MET A 4 9.04 -10.16 -8.62
C MET A 4 7.58 -10.32 -8.19
N TRP A 5 7.33 -10.85 -6.99
CA TRP A 5 5.98 -10.96 -6.43
C TRP A 5 5.33 -9.58 -6.31
N ARG A 6 6.08 -8.62 -5.73
CA ARG A 6 5.62 -7.25 -5.54
C ARG A 6 5.33 -6.55 -6.87
N ASP A 7 6.26 -6.64 -7.83
CA ASP A 7 6.11 -5.99 -9.14
C ASP A 7 4.90 -6.55 -9.88
N LYS A 8 4.72 -7.88 -9.85
CA LYS A 8 3.58 -8.54 -10.48
C LYS A 8 2.26 -8.21 -9.79
N GLN A 9 2.24 -8.05 -8.47
CA GLN A 9 1.07 -7.61 -7.73
C GLN A 9 0.62 -6.21 -8.18
N ILE A 10 1.55 -5.27 -8.30
CA ILE A 10 1.26 -3.90 -8.76
C ILE A 10 0.83 -3.91 -10.23
N GLU A 11 1.48 -4.68 -11.08
CA GLU A 11 1.08 -4.82 -12.48
C GLU A 11 -0.37 -5.32 -12.59
N TYR A 12 -0.75 -6.34 -11.82
CA TYR A 12 -2.09 -6.90 -11.83
C TYR A 12 -3.14 -5.90 -11.35
N THR A 13 -2.85 -5.11 -10.31
CA THR A 13 -3.79 -4.05 -9.88
C THR A 13 -4.03 -3.02 -10.98
N ARG A 14 -3.00 -2.64 -11.73
CA ARG A 14 -3.12 -1.72 -12.87
C ARG A 14 -3.91 -2.33 -14.01
N LEU A 15 -3.64 -3.56 -14.38
CA LEU A 15 -4.36 -4.26 -15.45
C LEU A 15 -5.86 -4.35 -15.17
N VAL A 16 -6.26 -4.84 -14.00
CA VAL A 16 -7.68 -5.01 -13.66
C VAL A 16 -8.41 -3.68 -13.42
N THR A 17 -7.68 -2.60 -13.16
CA THR A 17 -8.27 -1.27 -13.03
C THR A 17 -8.49 -0.60 -14.38
N THR A 18 -7.54 -0.72 -15.31
CA THR A 18 -7.53 0.03 -16.57
C THR A 18 -8.16 -0.74 -17.73
N CYS A 19 -7.94 -2.05 -17.81
CA CYS A 19 -8.42 -2.85 -18.93
C CYS A 19 -9.94 -3.07 -18.85
N ASN A 20 -10.60 -2.88 -19.99
CA ASN A 20 -12.04 -3.10 -20.14
C ASN A 20 -12.87 -2.42 -19.02
N HIS A 21 -12.54 -1.17 -18.70
CA HIS A 21 -13.24 -0.35 -17.69
C HIS A 21 -13.37 -1.03 -16.31
N GLY A 22 -12.41 -1.85 -15.93
CA GLY A 22 -12.42 -2.54 -14.63
C GLY A 22 -13.30 -3.79 -14.56
N ALA A 23 -13.79 -4.30 -15.69
CA ALA A 23 -14.70 -5.46 -15.73
C ALA A 23 -14.09 -6.75 -15.12
N HIS A 24 -12.75 -6.83 -15.05
CA HIS A 24 -12.03 -7.97 -14.50
C HIS A 24 -11.52 -7.74 -13.09
N TYR A 25 -12.13 -6.82 -12.35
CA TYR A 25 -11.76 -6.55 -10.98
C TYR A 25 -11.79 -7.82 -10.11
N GLN A 26 -10.76 -7.98 -9.31
CA GLN A 26 -10.65 -8.99 -8.27
C GLN A 26 -10.15 -8.31 -6.99
N PRO A 27 -10.55 -8.78 -5.79
CA PRO A 27 -10.02 -8.26 -4.53
C PRO A 27 -8.49 -8.34 -4.48
N PHE A 28 -7.87 -7.42 -3.75
CA PHE A 28 -6.42 -7.32 -3.67
C PHE A 28 -5.76 -8.61 -3.19
N TRP A 29 -6.42 -9.35 -2.31
CA TRP A 29 -5.96 -10.65 -1.83
C TRP A 29 -5.79 -11.67 -2.96
N GLU A 30 -6.75 -11.76 -3.86
CA GLU A 30 -6.71 -12.67 -5.00
C GLU A 30 -5.58 -12.30 -5.97
N LEU A 31 -5.38 -11.01 -6.22
CA LEU A 31 -4.25 -10.53 -7.04
C LEU A 31 -2.91 -10.80 -6.35
N THR A 32 -2.85 -10.66 -5.02
CA THR A 32 -1.64 -10.95 -4.22
C THR A 32 -1.27 -12.43 -4.36
N ARG A 33 -2.25 -13.33 -4.24
CA ARG A 33 -2.06 -14.77 -4.42
C ARG A 33 -1.65 -15.11 -5.86
N ALA A 34 -2.34 -14.58 -6.84
CA ALA A 34 -2.03 -14.81 -8.26
C ALA A 34 -0.61 -14.35 -8.62
N ALA A 35 -0.19 -13.19 -8.13
CA ALA A 35 1.16 -12.67 -8.33
C ALA A 35 2.23 -13.55 -7.67
N LEU A 36 1.97 -14.10 -6.48
CA LEU A 36 2.87 -15.05 -5.82
C LEU A 36 3.02 -16.34 -6.64
N VAL A 37 1.91 -16.91 -7.08
CA VAL A 37 1.91 -18.12 -7.94
C VAL A 37 2.71 -17.87 -9.22
N TYR A 38 2.52 -16.72 -9.87
CA TYR A 38 3.29 -16.34 -11.05
C TYR A 38 4.80 -16.27 -10.74
N ALA A 39 5.19 -15.57 -9.67
CA ALA A 39 6.58 -15.40 -9.29
C ALA A 39 7.26 -16.74 -8.96
N ILE A 40 6.56 -17.65 -8.29
CA ILE A 40 7.05 -19.00 -8.00
C ILE A 40 7.25 -19.78 -9.29
N LYS A 41 6.30 -19.77 -10.22
CA LYS A 41 6.42 -20.46 -11.52
C LYS A 41 7.65 -19.99 -12.32
N ILE A 42 7.98 -18.70 -12.30
CA ILE A 42 9.17 -18.17 -13.00
C ILE A 42 10.47 -18.64 -12.33
N ILE A 43 10.53 -18.68 -11.00
CA ILE A 43 11.77 -18.97 -10.27
C ILE A 43 12.03 -20.48 -10.19
N VAL A 44 10.98 -21.28 -10.06
CA VAL A 44 11.08 -22.72 -9.79
C VAL A 44 10.94 -23.56 -11.06
N ALA A 45 10.18 -23.10 -12.06
CA ALA A 45 9.93 -23.85 -13.30
C ALA A 45 11.20 -24.31 -14.05
N PRO A 46 12.36 -23.65 -13.99
CA PRO A 46 13.59 -24.15 -14.60
C PRO A 46 14.23 -25.31 -13.82
N ALA A 47 13.95 -25.43 -12.53
CA ALA A 47 14.66 -26.36 -11.63
C ALA A 47 13.95 -27.70 -11.41
N ASP A 48 12.65 -27.79 -11.62
CA ASP A 48 11.87 -28.98 -11.25
C ASP A 48 11.06 -29.56 -12.40
N LYS A 49 11.68 -30.47 -13.14
CA LYS A 49 10.99 -31.36 -14.12
C LYS A 49 10.35 -32.58 -13.45
N THR A 50 10.39 -32.68 -12.11
CA THR A 50 10.06 -33.93 -11.38
C THR A 50 8.65 -33.95 -10.76
N GLY A 51 7.75 -32.98 -11.07
CA GLY A 51 6.32 -33.12 -10.78
C GLY A 51 5.89 -32.94 -9.33
N ALA A 52 6.66 -32.26 -8.50
CA ALA A 52 6.33 -31.99 -7.10
C ALA A 52 5.28 -30.84 -6.93
N SER A 53 4.17 -30.92 -7.64
CA SER A 53 3.11 -29.89 -7.63
C SER A 53 2.48 -29.68 -6.23
N GLY A 54 2.36 -30.73 -5.40
CA GLY A 54 1.73 -30.65 -4.10
C GLY A 54 2.54 -29.95 -2.99
N SER A 55 3.85 -29.80 -3.18
CA SER A 55 4.73 -29.13 -2.20
C SER A 55 4.61 -27.60 -2.22
N PHE A 56 4.23 -27.00 -3.35
CA PHE A 56 4.18 -25.54 -3.51
C PHE A 56 2.95 -24.90 -2.88
N ASP A 57 1.81 -25.58 -2.85
CA ASP A 57 0.58 -25.02 -2.27
C ASP A 57 0.74 -24.72 -0.78
N VAL A 58 1.40 -25.61 -0.03
CA VAL A 58 1.68 -25.37 1.40
C VAL A 58 2.62 -24.19 1.59
N GLN A 59 3.63 -24.04 0.74
CA GLN A 59 4.57 -22.91 0.80
C GLN A 59 3.90 -21.59 0.42
N ILE A 60 3.03 -21.61 -0.60
CA ILE A 60 2.22 -20.45 -1.00
C ILE A 60 1.37 -19.97 0.16
N GLU A 61 0.60 -20.87 0.79
CA GLU A 61 -0.25 -20.52 1.94
C GLU A 61 0.57 -20.00 3.13
N ARG A 62 1.74 -20.56 3.40
CA ARG A 62 2.63 -20.07 4.46
C ARG A 62 3.11 -18.64 4.19
N LEU A 63 3.52 -18.33 2.96
CA LEU A 63 3.95 -16.98 2.57
C LEU A 63 2.79 -15.98 2.62
N LEU A 64 1.61 -16.37 2.17
CA LEU A 64 0.40 -15.57 2.23
C LEU A 64 -0.02 -15.27 3.67
N ASN A 65 0.05 -16.26 4.56
CA ASN A 65 -0.25 -16.07 5.98
C ASN A 65 0.75 -15.11 6.64
N GLN A 66 2.04 -15.20 6.30
CA GLN A 66 3.04 -14.25 6.77
C GLN A 66 2.77 -12.83 6.24
N TYR A 67 2.33 -12.68 5.00
CA TYR A 67 1.97 -11.39 4.40
C TYR A 67 0.80 -10.71 5.12
N ARG A 68 -0.13 -11.48 5.69
CA ARG A 68 -1.25 -10.95 6.49
C ARG A 68 -0.85 -10.41 7.86
N ALA A 69 0.27 -10.88 8.42
CA ALA A 69 0.67 -10.61 9.80
C ALA A 69 2.03 -9.89 9.87
N LEU A 70 2.16 -8.79 9.11
CA LEU A 70 3.37 -7.98 9.11
C LEU A 70 3.42 -7.09 10.36
N SER A 71 4.62 -6.95 10.93
CA SER A 71 4.89 -6.01 12.01
C SER A 71 4.96 -4.58 11.49
N ALA A 72 4.53 -3.63 12.30
CA ALA A 72 4.76 -2.21 12.03
C ALA A 72 6.25 -1.86 12.16
N PHE A 73 6.68 -0.77 11.48
CA PHE A 73 7.97 -0.15 11.79
C PHE A 73 7.95 0.41 13.22
N PRO A 74 9.10 0.38 13.92
CA PRO A 74 9.14 0.72 15.34
C PRO A 74 8.59 2.10 15.70
N GLU A 75 8.78 3.08 14.82
CA GLU A 75 8.33 4.45 15.04
C GLU A 75 6.85 4.69 14.81
N ASN A 76 6.13 3.79 14.12
CA ASN A 76 4.77 4.06 13.65
C ASN A 76 3.81 4.38 14.80
N LYS A 77 3.84 3.59 15.86
CA LYS A 77 2.96 3.79 17.02
C LYS A 77 3.22 5.12 17.72
N ASP A 78 4.49 5.45 17.92
CA ASP A 78 4.90 6.71 18.57
C ASP A 78 4.46 7.92 17.73
N VAL A 79 4.71 7.92 16.42
CA VAL A 79 4.32 9.01 15.53
C VAL A 79 2.81 9.20 15.47
N LEU A 80 2.03 8.13 15.33
CA LEU A 80 0.56 8.22 15.34
C LEU A 80 0.02 8.73 16.67
N THR A 81 0.62 8.32 17.79
CA THR A 81 0.27 8.84 19.11
C THR A 81 0.53 10.33 19.23
N GLN A 82 1.67 10.82 18.71
CA GLN A 82 1.99 12.25 18.71
C GLN A 82 1.03 13.06 17.82
N LEU A 83 0.70 12.57 16.62
CA LEU A 83 -0.28 13.22 15.75
C LEU A 83 -1.64 13.32 16.43
N LYS A 84 -2.09 12.24 17.03
CA LYS A 84 -3.36 12.22 17.77
C LYS A 84 -3.36 13.20 18.96
N ALA A 85 -2.25 13.29 19.71
CA ALA A 85 -2.11 14.26 20.81
C ALA A 85 -2.15 15.72 20.34
N ARG A 86 -1.79 15.98 19.07
CA ARG A 86 -1.89 17.30 18.41
C ARG A 86 -3.26 17.55 17.78
N GLY A 87 -4.22 16.63 17.93
CA GLY A 87 -5.55 16.74 17.32
C GLY A 87 -5.57 16.51 15.80
N ILE A 88 -4.52 15.91 15.25
CA ILE A 88 -4.43 15.58 13.82
C ILE A 88 -5.11 14.23 13.57
N ALA A 89 -6.15 14.23 12.74
CA ALA A 89 -6.82 13.01 12.31
C ALA A 89 -5.87 12.16 11.45
N THR A 90 -5.88 10.85 11.68
CA THR A 90 -4.99 9.91 11.01
C THR A 90 -5.79 8.82 10.30
N GLY A 91 -5.26 8.32 9.16
CA GLY A 91 -5.93 7.26 8.42
C GLY A 91 -5.01 6.41 7.57
N ILE A 92 -5.53 5.28 7.15
CA ILE A 92 -4.94 4.43 6.11
C ILE A 92 -5.83 4.48 4.87
N LEU A 93 -5.24 4.72 3.71
CA LEU A 93 -5.85 4.53 2.39
C LEU A 93 -5.06 3.44 1.65
N SER A 94 -5.70 2.29 1.39
CA SER A 94 -5.01 1.09 0.93
C SER A 94 -5.72 0.39 -0.23
N ASN A 95 -4.91 -0.30 -1.05
CA ASN A 95 -5.39 -1.28 -2.03
C ASN A 95 -5.92 -2.57 -1.39
N ALA A 96 -5.54 -2.86 -0.14
CA ALA A 96 -6.00 -4.04 0.59
C ALA A 96 -7.52 -4.00 0.78
N ASP A 97 -8.15 -5.17 0.69
CA ASP A 97 -9.57 -5.33 1.03
C ASP A 97 -9.80 -5.10 2.55
N PRO A 98 -11.04 -4.86 2.98
CA PRO A 98 -11.32 -4.52 4.38
C PRO A 98 -10.86 -5.57 5.39
N ALA A 99 -10.93 -6.86 5.05
CA ALA A 99 -10.50 -7.94 5.95
C ALA A 99 -8.98 -7.95 6.14
N MET A 100 -8.21 -7.80 5.04
CA MET A 100 -6.76 -7.66 5.09
C MET A 100 -6.35 -6.43 5.90
N LEU A 101 -7.02 -5.31 5.68
CA LEU A 101 -6.65 -4.04 6.29
C LEU A 101 -6.88 -4.06 7.80
N ASN A 102 -8.02 -4.57 8.25
CA ASN A 102 -8.32 -4.74 9.67
C ASN A 102 -7.31 -5.67 10.35
N LEU A 103 -6.95 -6.78 9.70
CA LEU A 103 -5.96 -7.70 10.23
C LEU A 103 -4.57 -7.06 10.33
N ALA A 104 -4.17 -6.28 9.32
CA ALA A 104 -2.90 -5.56 9.31
C ALA A 104 -2.82 -4.52 10.43
N VAL A 105 -3.88 -3.73 10.64
CA VAL A 105 -3.96 -2.73 11.73
C VAL A 105 -3.82 -3.42 13.09
N LYS A 106 -4.55 -4.52 13.29
CA LYS A 106 -4.48 -5.30 14.54
C LYS A 106 -3.11 -5.93 14.75
N SER A 107 -2.55 -6.59 13.74
CA SER A 107 -1.22 -7.21 13.81
C SER A 107 -0.10 -6.20 14.07
N ALA A 108 -0.25 -4.99 13.56
CA ALA A 108 0.67 -3.88 13.78
C ALA A 108 0.51 -3.20 15.15
N GLY A 109 -0.52 -3.53 15.93
CA GLY A 109 -0.83 -2.91 17.21
C GLY A 109 -1.21 -1.43 17.09
N LEU A 110 -1.90 -1.06 16.00
CA LEU A 110 -2.32 0.31 15.68
C LEU A 110 -3.80 0.57 15.98
N ASP A 111 -4.47 -0.37 16.67
CA ASP A 111 -5.86 -0.22 17.07
C ASP A 111 -6.06 1.07 17.88
N GLY A 112 -7.10 1.83 17.53
CA GLY A 112 -7.45 3.08 18.19
C GLY A 112 -6.52 4.28 17.89
N LEU A 113 -5.49 4.08 17.05
CA LEU A 113 -4.60 5.16 16.59
C LEU A 113 -4.98 5.71 15.22
N LEU A 114 -5.93 5.09 14.53
CA LEU A 114 -6.40 5.49 13.21
C LEU A 114 -7.87 5.88 13.29
N ASP A 115 -8.19 7.08 12.83
CA ASP A 115 -9.56 7.60 12.77
C ASP A 115 -10.29 7.10 11.50
N HIS A 116 -9.52 6.84 10.43
CA HIS A 116 -10.05 6.37 9.15
C HIS A 116 -9.30 5.12 8.66
N ILE A 117 -10.05 4.08 8.29
CA ILE A 117 -9.53 2.85 7.66
C ILE A 117 -10.23 2.70 6.32
N ILE A 118 -9.54 3.06 5.23
CA ILE A 118 -10.12 3.25 3.91
C ILE A 118 -9.56 2.20 2.95
N SER A 119 -10.44 1.36 2.43
CA SER A 119 -10.13 0.39 1.37
C SER A 119 -10.66 0.88 0.03
N VAL A 120 -9.84 0.80 -1.02
CA VAL A 120 -10.28 1.09 -2.39
C VAL A 120 -11.18 -0.01 -2.98
N ASP A 121 -11.35 -1.13 -2.28
CA ASP A 121 -12.22 -2.24 -2.67
C ASP A 121 -13.67 -1.78 -2.89
N ALA A 122 -14.12 -0.81 -2.11
CA ALA A 122 -15.46 -0.23 -2.22
C ALA A 122 -15.77 0.37 -3.60
N ILE A 123 -14.76 0.91 -4.28
CA ILE A 123 -14.89 1.52 -5.61
C ILE A 123 -14.38 0.62 -6.74
N ARG A 124 -13.81 -0.55 -6.41
CA ARG A 124 -13.26 -1.53 -7.36
C ARG A 124 -12.22 -0.92 -8.34
N LYS A 125 -11.45 0.05 -7.87
CA LYS A 125 -10.38 0.72 -8.62
C LYS A 125 -9.16 0.88 -7.72
N PHE A 126 -8.05 0.30 -8.10
CA PHE A 126 -6.82 0.37 -7.34
C PHE A 126 -6.08 1.70 -7.56
N LYS A 127 -5.25 2.08 -6.60
CA LYS A 127 -4.22 3.09 -6.84
C LYS A 127 -3.39 2.65 -8.08
N THR A 128 -3.12 3.47 -9.05
CA THR A 128 -3.09 4.94 -9.05
C THR A 128 -4.33 5.62 -9.69
N HIS A 129 -5.47 4.97 -9.72
CA HIS A 129 -6.68 5.60 -10.24
C HIS A 129 -7.07 6.80 -9.35
N PRO A 130 -7.43 7.98 -9.92
CA PRO A 130 -7.70 9.18 -9.13
C PRO A 130 -8.87 9.02 -8.15
N GLU A 131 -9.89 8.24 -8.48
CA GLU A 131 -10.99 7.95 -7.55
C GLU A 131 -10.53 7.21 -6.28
N ALA A 132 -9.42 6.46 -6.33
CA ALA A 132 -8.87 5.84 -5.14
C ALA A 132 -8.34 6.89 -4.15
N TYR A 133 -7.75 7.97 -4.65
CA TYR A 133 -7.28 9.09 -3.82
C TYR A 133 -8.45 9.96 -3.33
N ALA A 134 -9.50 10.12 -4.12
CA ALA A 134 -10.70 10.86 -3.72
C ALA A 134 -11.35 10.31 -2.44
N LEU A 135 -11.17 9.02 -2.13
CA LEU A 135 -11.68 8.43 -0.88
C LEU A 135 -11.07 9.07 0.37
N GLY A 136 -9.85 9.58 0.31
CA GLY A 136 -9.23 10.29 1.43
C GLY A 136 -9.93 11.63 1.70
N GLU A 137 -10.24 12.42 0.68
CA GLU A 137 -11.02 13.65 0.81
C GLU A 137 -12.43 13.38 1.35
N GLN A 138 -13.08 12.35 0.84
CA GLN A 138 -14.43 11.96 1.28
C GLN A 138 -14.45 11.55 2.76
N ALA A 139 -13.47 10.78 3.20
CA ALA A 139 -13.40 10.29 4.58
C ALA A 139 -13.05 11.40 5.59
N THR A 140 -12.17 12.33 5.20
CA THR A 140 -11.72 13.43 6.09
C THR A 140 -12.57 14.69 5.97
N VAL A 141 -13.37 14.80 4.90
CA VAL A 141 -14.13 16.02 4.55
C VAL A 141 -13.18 17.23 4.37
N LEU A 142 -11.95 16.97 3.92
CA LEU A 142 -10.91 17.97 3.65
C LEU A 142 -10.50 17.92 2.18
N PRO A 143 -10.17 19.05 1.56
CA PRO A 143 -9.60 19.06 0.21
C PRO A 143 -8.18 18.48 0.22
N ALA A 144 -7.77 17.86 -0.88
CA ALA A 144 -6.49 17.14 -0.99
C ALA A 144 -5.28 17.95 -0.48
N HIS A 145 -5.20 19.24 -0.81
CA HIS A 145 -4.08 20.11 -0.42
C HIS A 145 -3.95 20.35 1.09
N GLN A 146 -4.97 19.97 1.89
CA GLN A 146 -4.94 20.03 3.36
C GLN A 146 -4.63 18.68 4.01
N ILE A 147 -4.41 17.64 3.20
CA ILE A 147 -4.13 16.29 3.68
C ILE A 147 -2.67 15.95 3.39
N ALA A 148 -1.93 15.55 4.43
CA ALA A 148 -0.60 14.98 4.27
C ALA A 148 -0.72 13.49 3.90
N PHE A 149 -0.30 13.13 2.68
CA PHE A 149 -0.30 11.75 2.19
C PHE A 149 1.11 11.15 2.30
N VAL A 150 1.22 10.04 2.98
CA VAL A 150 2.51 9.39 3.25
C VAL A 150 2.59 8.05 2.56
N SER A 151 3.63 7.83 1.76
CA SER A 151 3.89 6.53 1.14
C SER A 151 5.38 6.21 1.08
N CYS A 152 5.74 4.94 1.28
CA CYS A 152 7.09 4.44 0.99
C CYS A 152 7.26 4.03 -0.49
N ASN A 153 6.18 3.96 -1.25
CA ASN A 153 6.22 3.66 -2.67
C ASN A 153 6.33 4.96 -3.46
N SER A 154 7.41 5.12 -4.24
CA SER A 154 7.63 6.31 -5.07
C SER A 154 6.47 6.60 -6.03
N TRP A 155 6.00 5.55 -6.72
CA TRP A 155 4.87 5.65 -7.66
C TRP A 155 3.55 6.07 -7.00
N ASP A 156 3.31 5.69 -5.73
CA ASP A 156 2.10 6.07 -4.98
C ASP A 156 2.22 7.50 -4.47
N ALA A 157 3.40 7.90 -3.98
CA ALA A 157 3.69 9.29 -3.60
C ALA A 157 3.56 10.24 -4.81
N LEU A 158 4.10 9.85 -5.99
CA LEU A 158 3.97 10.62 -7.21
C LEU A 158 2.51 10.79 -7.64
N ALA A 159 1.75 9.70 -7.69
CA ALA A 159 0.35 9.76 -8.10
C ALA A 159 -0.52 10.56 -7.11
N ALA A 160 -0.23 10.47 -5.82
CA ALA A 160 -0.88 11.30 -4.79
C ALA A 160 -0.51 12.80 -4.95
N THR A 161 0.74 13.11 -5.36
CA THR A 161 1.15 14.48 -5.69
C THR A 161 0.37 15.02 -6.89
N TRP A 162 0.25 14.23 -7.95
CA TRP A 162 -0.56 14.61 -9.12
C TRP A 162 -2.05 14.78 -8.80
N TYR A 163 -2.55 14.03 -7.83
CA TYR A 163 -3.94 14.18 -7.35
C TYR A 163 -4.14 15.50 -6.57
N GLY A 164 -3.10 16.05 -5.94
CA GLY A 164 -3.12 17.31 -5.19
C GLY A 164 -2.87 17.22 -3.68
N TYR A 165 -2.49 16.06 -3.18
CA TYR A 165 -2.08 15.89 -1.78
C TYR A 165 -0.75 16.57 -1.46
N GLN A 166 -0.56 16.96 -0.20
CA GLN A 166 0.76 17.26 0.35
C GLN A 166 1.48 15.95 0.66
N THR A 167 2.51 15.61 -0.11
CA THR A 167 3.08 14.26 -0.08
C THR A 167 4.39 14.17 0.66
N LEU A 168 4.56 13.12 1.47
CA LEU A 168 5.82 12.65 2.02
C LEU A 168 6.17 11.30 1.40
N TRP A 169 7.27 11.25 0.65
CA TRP A 169 7.86 9.98 0.27
C TRP A 169 8.85 9.49 1.34
N VAL A 170 8.52 8.38 2.01
CA VAL A 170 9.39 7.76 3.02
C VAL A 170 10.38 6.82 2.33
N ASN A 171 11.52 7.34 1.94
CA ASN A 171 12.57 6.63 1.20
C ASN A 171 13.57 5.95 2.15
N ARG A 172 13.17 4.84 2.76
CA ARG A 172 14.01 4.08 3.72
C ARG A 172 15.25 3.44 3.08
N TYR A 173 15.20 3.17 1.78
CA TYR A 173 16.20 2.40 1.07
C TYR A 173 17.09 3.26 0.16
N GLN A 174 16.95 4.58 0.22
CA GLN A 174 17.72 5.54 -0.60
C GLN A 174 17.63 5.24 -2.11
N LEU A 175 16.44 4.88 -2.57
CA LEU A 175 16.14 4.62 -3.97
C LEU A 175 15.99 5.95 -4.73
N PRO A 176 16.22 5.96 -6.07
CA PRO A 176 15.85 7.10 -6.89
C PRO A 176 14.33 7.30 -6.88
N PHE A 177 13.88 8.56 -7.01
CA PHE A 177 12.47 8.85 -7.24
C PHE A 177 12.12 8.64 -8.71
N GLU A 178 10.82 8.66 -9.02
CA GLU A 178 10.30 8.50 -10.38
C GLU A 178 10.74 9.66 -11.30
N GLU A 179 11.27 9.33 -12.48
CA GLU A 179 11.77 10.31 -13.48
C GLU A 179 10.64 10.84 -14.40
N LEU A 180 9.52 11.25 -13.81
CA LEU A 180 8.33 11.74 -14.51
C LEU A 180 8.08 13.24 -14.31
N GLY A 181 9.13 14.01 -13.99
CA GLY A 181 9.11 15.47 -13.98
C GLY A 181 8.40 16.12 -12.79
N THR A 182 7.93 15.33 -11.81
CA THR A 182 7.28 15.83 -10.59
C THR A 182 7.98 15.24 -9.37
N GLN A 183 8.14 16.05 -8.33
CA GLN A 183 8.72 15.60 -7.06
C GLN A 183 7.65 15.60 -5.97
N PRO A 184 7.76 14.76 -4.92
CA PRO A 184 6.88 14.83 -3.75
C PRO A 184 7.10 16.15 -3.01
N THR A 185 6.13 16.57 -2.21
CA THR A 185 6.26 17.80 -1.38
C THR A 185 7.46 17.71 -0.45
N ARG A 186 7.69 16.51 0.12
CA ARG A 186 8.85 16.20 0.95
C ARG A 186 9.34 14.79 0.72
N THR A 187 10.63 14.58 0.92
CA THR A 187 11.26 13.25 1.02
C THR A 187 11.87 13.10 2.41
N GLY A 188 11.62 11.95 3.04
CA GLY A 188 12.16 11.62 4.34
C GLY A 188 12.65 10.18 4.40
N SER A 189 13.20 9.75 5.52
CA SER A 189 13.74 8.40 5.73
C SER A 189 12.87 7.54 6.66
N SER A 190 11.94 8.17 7.39
CA SER A 190 11.04 7.49 8.33
C SER A 190 9.67 8.17 8.40
N LEU A 191 8.71 7.51 9.05
CA LEU A 191 7.40 8.13 9.30
C LEU A 191 7.50 9.37 10.21
N ARG A 192 8.58 9.51 11.00
CA ARG A 192 8.78 10.69 11.86
C ARG A 192 8.78 12.00 11.10
N ASP A 193 9.22 11.98 9.86
CA ASP A 193 9.33 13.16 9.01
C ASP A 193 7.96 13.76 8.64
N VAL A 194 6.85 13.02 8.88
CA VAL A 194 5.49 13.56 8.73
C VAL A 194 5.17 14.64 9.75
N LEU A 195 5.81 14.61 10.92
CA LEU A 195 5.57 15.60 11.98
C LEU A 195 5.93 17.03 11.55
N ASP A 196 6.81 17.17 10.56
CA ASP A 196 7.21 18.46 9.98
C ASP A 196 6.10 19.16 9.16
N PHE A 197 5.05 18.43 8.77
CA PHE A 197 3.85 19.05 8.17
C PHE A 197 2.96 19.73 9.21
N PHE A 198 3.13 19.39 10.49
CA PHE A 198 2.29 19.83 11.59
C PHE A 198 3.18 20.40 12.72
N PRO A 199 3.79 21.60 12.54
CA PRO A 199 4.60 22.21 13.58
C PRO A 199 3.76 22.45 14.84
N SER A 200 4.42 22.41 16.01
CA SER A 200 3.80 22.58 17.34
C SER A 200 3.36 24.00 17.56
#